data_0d0b2d4eb367af4809e3b14c472e44b1
#
_entry.id   0d0b2d4eb367af4809e3b14c472e44b1
#
_cell.length_a   1.000
_cell.length_b   1.000
_cell.length_c   1.000
_cell.angle_alpha   90.00
_cell.angle_beta   90.00
_cell.angle_gamma   90.00
#
_symmetry.space_group_name_H-M   'P 1'
#
loop_
_entity.id
_entity.type
_entity.pdbx_description
1 polymer ?
#
loop_
_entity_poly.entity_id
_entity_poly.type
_entity_poly.pdbx_seq_one_letter_code
_entity_poly.pdbx_strand_id
1 'polypeptide(L)'
;MIPVKVLAVRYLANAAPALCRQLGAPEGYPSLGLLTTDCDDATYIALDAATKAAQVQVAYARSFYAGAANATTPFAGEVIGILAAQTPGAVRSGMEAALAGLERVGFEDAAGVPYLAHTVSSVGTFLAKEAGVRLGSALAYLIAPPLEGMYAMDAALKAADVTLCKLYAPPSETNFGGGLLAGTQSACDAACGAFADAVAEIAASPVER
;
A
#
# COMPACT_ATOMS: atom_id res chain seq x y z
N MET A 1 2.51 -15.95 -3.09
CA MET A 1 1.93 -14.58 -3.20
C MET A 1 0.49 -14.67 -3.71
N ILE A 2 -0.44 -14.03 -3.03
CA ILE A 2 -1.84 -13.91 -3.42
C ILE A 2 -1.93 -12.78 -4.47
N PRO A 3 -2.43 -13.05 -5.69
CA PRO A 3 -2.46 -12.04 -6.75
C PRO A 3 -3.50 -10.95 -6.45
N VAL A 4 -3.14 -9.71 -6.71
CA VAL A 4 -4.06 -8.55 -6.60
C VAL A 4 -4.94 -8.46 -7.84
N LYS A 5 -6.23 -8.32 -7.64
CA LYS A 5 -7.20 -8.16 -8.72
C LYS A 5 -7.50 -6.68 -8.98
N VAL A 6 -7.13 -6.23 -10.17
CA VAL A 6 -7.55 -4.91 -10.65
C VAL A 6 -9.02 -4.97 -11.06
N LEU A 7 -9.85 -4.16 -10.46
CA LEU A 7 -11.29 -4.15 -10.68
C LEU A 7 -11.72 -3.11 -11.73
N ALA A 8 -11.12 -1.91 -11.68
CA ALA A 8 -11.37 -0.90 -12.69
C ALA A 8 -10.23 0.11 -12.82
N VAL A 9 -9.99 0.58 -14.02
CA VAL A 9 -9.13 1.72 -14.34
C VAL A 9 -9.89 2.68 -15.25
N ARG A 10 -9.79 4.00 -14.97
CA ARG A 10 -10.39 5.04 -15.81
C ARG A 10 -9.46 6.26 -15.90
N TYR A 11 -9.62 7.02 -16.96
CA TYR A 11 -8.83 8.21 -17.21
C TYR A 11 -9.74 9.42 -17.47
N LEU A 12 -9.39 10.54 -16.86
CA LEU A 12 -9.98 11.84 -17.12
C LEU A 12 -8.87 12.73 -17.69
N ALA A 13 -8.91 12.97 -19.00
CA ALA A 13 -7.87 13.76 -19.68
C ALA A 13 -7.83 15.22 -19.19
N ASN A 14 -9.01 15.77 -18.87
CA ASN A 14 -9.18 17.13 -18.38
C ASN A 14 -10.35 17.14 -17.37
N ALA A 15 -10.07 16.76 -16.14
CA ALA A 15 -11.06 16.70 -15.07
C ALA A 15 -11.53 18.11 -14.68
N ALA A 16 -12.78 18.20 -14.24
CA ALA A 16 -13.33 19.48 -13.77
C ALA A 16 -12.48 20.08 -12.64
N PRO A 17 -12.13 21.37 -12.70
CA PRO A 17 -11.24 21.99 -11.69
C PRO A 17 -11.76 21.88 -10.26
N ALA A 18 -13.07 21.89 -10.06
CA ALA A 18 -13.67 21.71 -8.74
C ALA A 18 -13.40 20.28 -8.18
N LEU A 19 -13.48 19.26 -9.03
CA LEU A 19 -13.15 17.88 -8.65
C LEU A 19 -11.66 17.73 -8.31
N CYS A 20 -10.77 18.27 -9.15
CA CYS A 20 -9.32 18.26 -8.91
C CYS A 20 -8.98 18.85 -7.54
N ARG A 21 -9.54 20.03 -7.20
CA ARG A 21 -9.33 20.66 -5.89
C ARG A 21 -9.79 19.81 -4.72
N GLN A 22 -10.98 19.20 -4.82
CA GLN A 22 -11.53 18.36 -3.75
C GLN A 22 -10.73 17.06 -3.55
N LEU A 23 -10.15 16.53 -4.62
CA LEU A 23 -9.30 15.35 -4.57
C LEU A 23 -7.85 15.66 -4.16
N GLY A 24 -7.50 16.94 -3.97
CA GLY A 24 -6.13 17.33 -3.61
C GLY A 24 -5.12 17.26 -4.75
N ALA A 25 -5.58 17.22 -6.01
CA ALA A 25 -4.69 17.32 -7.16
C ALA A 25 -3.95 18.66 -7.16
N PRO A 26 -2.63 18.69 -7.44
CA PRO A 26 -1.89 19.94 -7.52
C PRO A 26 -2.45 20.87 -8.58
N GLU A 27 -2.27 22.17 -8.38
CA GLU A 27 -2.61 23.16 -9.40
C GLU A 27 -1.87 22.87 -10.71
N GLY A 28 -2.57 22.96 -11.83
CA GLY A 28 -2.00 22.62 -13.14
C GLY A 28 -1.94 21.12 -13.46
N TYR A 29 -2.60 20.26 -12.65
CA TYR A 29 -2.68 18.80 -12.86
C TYR A 29 -4.11 18.36 -13.19
N PRO A 30 -4.63 18.69 -14.39
CA PRO A 30 -6.04 18.41 -14.74
C PRO A 30 -6.26 16.96 -15.18
N SER A 31 -5.21 16.20 -15.47
CA SER A 31 -5.33 14.82 -15.94
C SER A 31 -5.32 13.87 -14.75
N LEU A 32 -6.34 12.99 -14.64
CA LEU A 32 -6.47 12.02 -13.56
C LEU A 32 -6.53 10.60 -14.09
N GLY A 33 -5.89 9.66 -13.36
CA GLY A 33 -6.02 8.23 -13.54
C GLY A 33 -6.61 7.62 -12.26
N LEU A 34 -7.71 6.89 -12.38
CA LEU A 34 -8.43 6.29 -11.28
C LEU A 34 -8.24 4.78 -11.32
N LEU A 35 -7.95 4.20 -10.17
CA LEU A 35 -7.70 2.77 -9.99
C LEU A 35 -8.47 2.26 -8.76
N THR A 36 -9.12 1.11 -8.88
CA THR A 36 -9.63 0.34 -7.74
C THR A 36 -9.22 -1.13 -7.86
N THR A 37 -8.86 -1.72 -6.73
CA THR A 37 -8.43 -3.12 -6.60
C THR A 37 -9.08 -3.77 -5.37
N ASP A 38 -8.84 -5.05 -5.18
CA ASP A 38 -9.23 -5.82 -4.00
C ASP A 38 -8.14 -5.91 -2.91
N CYS A 39 -7.09 -5.08 -3.01
CA CYS A 39 -6.02 -5.03 -2.03
C CYS A 39 -5.47 -3.60 -1.93
N ASP A 40 -5.70 -2.94 -0.81
CA ASP A 40 -5.30 -1.55 -0.58
C ASP A 40 -3.80 -1.38 -0.40
N ASP A 41 -3.17 -2.19 0.46
CA ASP A 41 -1.75 -2.06 0.79
C ASP A 41 -0.84 -2.27 -0.42
N ALA A 42 -1.11 -3.30 -1.24
CA ALA A 42 -0.40 -3.52 -2.49
C ALA A 42 -0.60 -2.35 -3.46
N THR A 43 -1.81 -1.77 -3.48
CA THR A 43 -2.12 -0.61 -4.33
C THR A 43 -1.36 0.64 -3.88
N TYR A 44 -1.22 0.90 -2.58
CA TYR A 44 -0.42 2.01 -2.07
C TYR A 44 1.05 1.89 -2.49
N ILE A 45 1.63 0.69 -2.40
CA ILE A 45 3.00 0.42 -2.86
C ILE A 45 3.12 0.64 -4.38
N ALA A 46 2.14 0.18 -5.15
CA ALA A 46 2.12 0.35 -6.60
C ALA A 46 1.94 1.81 -7.04
N LEU A 47 1.07 2.57 -6.36
CA LEU A 47 0.91 4.02 -6.59
C LEU A 47 2.20 4.78 -6.27
N ASP A 48 2.92 4.40 -5.20
CA ASP A 48 4.23 4.97 -4.90
C ASP A 48 5.24 4.67 -6.00
N ALA A 49 5.27 3.45 -6.52
CA ALA A 49 6.13 3.10 -7.65
C ALA A 49 5.84 3.94 -8.90
N ALA A 50 4.57 4.28 -9.15
CA ALA A 50 4.19 5.19 -10.25
C ALA A 50 4.82 6.56 -10.12
N THR A 51 4.96 7.10 -8.90
CA THR A 51 5.57 8.43 -8.66
C THR A 51 7.06 8.46 -8.95
N LYS A 52 7.72 7.30 -9.01
CA LYS A 52 9.14 7.15 -9.40
C LYS A 52 9.32 6.94 -10.90
N ALA A 53 8.32 6.37 -11.55
CA ALA A 53 8.39 6.01 -12.97
C ALA A 53 7.90 7.11 -13.91
N ALA A 54 7.03 8.00 -13.44
CA ALA A 54 6.43 9.06 -14.25
C ALA A 54 6.24 10.36 -13.44
N GLN A 55 6.04 11.48 -14.14
CA GLN A 55 5.74 12.77 -13.52
C GLN A 55 4.27 12.81 -13.06
N VAL A 56 3.95 12.01 -12.08
CA VAL A 56 2.62 11.94 -11.48
C VAL A 56 2.71 12.16 -9.97
N GLN A 57 1.58 12.55 -9.38
CA GLN A 57 1.40 12.58 -7.94
C GLN A 57 0.17 11.77 -7.56
N VAL A 58 0.20 11.14 -6.40
CA VAL A 58 -0.99 10.53 -5.81
C VAL A 58 -1.83 11.66 -5.22
N ALA A 59 -2.90 12.02 -5.91
CA ALA A 59 -3.80 13.08 -5.48
C ALA A 59 -4.72 12.59 -4.36
N TYR A 60 -5.17 11.35 -4.47
CA TYR A 60 -6.09 10.74 -3.50
C TYR A 60 -5.84 9.24 -3.41
N ALA A 61 -5.79 8.70 -2.20
CA ALA A 61 -5.74 7.27 -1.96
C ALA A 61 -6.43 6.96 -0.63
N ARG A 62 -7.42 6.08 -0.64
CA ARG A 62 -8.20 5.71 0.55
C ARG A 62 -8.63 4.27 0.50
N SER A 63 -8.42 3.58 1.63
CA SER A 63 -8.98 2.26 1.89
C SER A 63 -10.43 2.37 2.36
N PHE A 64 -11.20 1.32 2.15
CA PHE A 64 -12.56 1.19 2.66
C PHE A 64 -12.93 -0.28 2.82
N TYR A 65 -13.92 -0.53 3.67
CA TYR A 65 -14.39 -1.90 3.90
C TYR A 65 -15.32 -2.36 2.77
N ALA A 66 -14.86 -3.31 1.98
CA ALA A 66 -15.59 -3.84 0.83
C ALA A 66 -16.71 -4.86 1.19
N GLY A 67 -16.74 -5.34 2.44
CA GLY A 67 -17.71 -6.33 2.92
C GLY A 67 -19.05 -5.78 3.39
N ALA A 68 -19.25 -4.47 3.38
CA ALA A 68 -20.53 -3.87 3.77
C ALA A 68 -21.64 -4.20 2.76
N ALA A 69 -22.87 -4.36 3.24
CA ALA A 69 -24.01 -4.74 2.39
C ALA A 69 -24.30 -3.76 1.24
N ASN A 70 -23.90 -2.51 1.35
CA ASN A 70 -24.02 -1.48 0.33
C ASN A 70 -22.82 -1.40 -0.62
N ALA A 71 -21.76 -2.19 -0.42
CA ALA A 71 -20.56 -2.26 -1.25
C ALA A 71 -20.53 -3.51 -2.13
N THR A 72 -21.67 -3.92 -2.70
CA THR A 72 -21.86 -5.21 -3.37
C THR A 72 -21.77 -5.15 -4.89
N THR A 73 -21.22 -4.08 -5.47
CA THR A 73 -21.05 -4.02 -6.92
C THR A 73 -19.82 -4.84 -7.35
N PRO A 74 -19.76 -5.32 -8.62
CA PRO A 74 -18.57 -6.01 -9.14
C PRO A 74 -17.30 -5.20 -9.07
N PHE A 75 -17.40 -3.89 -8.87
CA PHE A 75 -16.28 -2.95 -8.79
C PHE A 75 -16.02 -2.45 -7.35
N ALA A 76 -16.74 -2.95 -6.36
CA ALA A 76 -16.42 -2.68 -4.96
C ALA A 76 -15.10 -3.39 -4.63
N GLY A 77 -14.09 -2.59 -4.33
CA GLY A 77 -12.76 -3.06 -3.93
C GLY A 77 -12.46 -2.64 -2.50
N GLU A 78 -11.20 -2.68 -2.13
CA GLU A 78 -10.72 -2.23 -0.82
C GLU A 78 -10.09 -0.84 -0.85
N VAL A 79 -9.90 -0.28 -2.05
CA VAL A 79 -9.18 0.98 -2.23
C VAL A 79 -9.65 1.74 -3.46
N ILE A 80 -9.60 3.06 -3.38
CA ILE A 80 -9.54 3.96 -4.53
C ILE A 80 -8.21 4.69 -4.54
N GLY A 81 -7.46 4.60 -5.64
CA GLY A 81 -6.24 5.35 -5.90
C GLY A 81 -6.39 6.29 -7.08
N ILE A 82 -5.94 7.54 -6.94
CA ILE A 82 -6.03 8.55 -8.00
C ILE A 82 -4.67 9.19 -8.21
N LEU A 83 -4.10 8.97 -9.39
CA LEU A 83 -2.93 9.68 -9.89
C LEU A 83 -3.35 10.96 -10.59
N ALA A 84 -2.61 12.05 -10.40
CA ALA A 84 -2.77 13.30 -11.09
C ALA A 84 -1.49 13.69 -11.84
N ALA A 85 -1.63 14.30 -13.01
CA ALA A 85 -0.51 14.85 -13.78
C ALA A 85 -0.92 16.06 -14.63
N GLN A 86 0.07 16.76 -15.17
CA GLN A 86 -0.13 17.87 -16.08
C GLN A 86 -0.70 17.40 -17.43
N THR A 87 -0.37 16.18 -17.87
CA THR A 87 -0.77 15.65 -19.16
C THR A 87 -1.39 14.25 -19.07
N PRO A 88 -2.31 13.91 -19.99
CA PRO A 88 -2.88 12.56 -20.08
C PRO A 88 -1.82 11.47 -20.31
N GLY A 89 -0.75 11.79 -21.06
CA GLY A 89 0.35 10.85 -21.32
C GLY A 89 1.09 10.48 -20.03
N ALA A 90 1.41 11.46 -19.18
CA ALA A 90 2.07 11.20 -17.89
C ALA A 90 1.21 10.35 -16.97
N VAL A 91 -0.11 10.60 -16.91
CA VAL A 91 -1.04 9.77 -16.13
C VAL A 91 -1.07 8.32 -16.65
N ARG A 92 -1.09 8.12 -17.98
CA ARG A 92 -1.06 6.77 -18.56
C ARG A 92 0.22 6.03 -18.18
N SER A 93 1.38 6.67 -18.35
CA SER A 93 2.67 6.08 -17.97
C SER A 93 2.74 5.76 -16.47
N GLY A 94 2.25 6.66 -15.62
CA GLY A 94 2.17 6.39 -14.16
C GLY A 94 1.24 5.22 -13.84
N MET A 95 0.08 5.13 -14.50
CA MET A 95 -0.86 4.04 -14.28
C MET A 95 -0.31 2.70 -14.79
N GLU A 96 0.36 2.67 -15.93
CA GLU A 96 1.05 1.48 -16.44
C GLU A 96 2.11 0.99 -15.45
N ALA A 97 2.88 1.90 -14.86
CA ALA A 97 3.87 1.56 -13.84
C ALA A 97 3.21 1.03 -12.55
N ALA A 98 2.08 1.61 -12.12
CA ALA A 98 1.30 1.09 -10.99
C ALA A 98 0.78 -0.32 -11.26
N LEU A 99 0.17 -0.55 -12.42
CA LEU A 99 -0.36 -1.87 -12.80
C LEU A 99 0.76 -2.93 -12.86
N ALA A 100 1.91 -2.60 -13.45
CA ALA A 100 3.08 -3.49 -13.44
C ALA A 100 3.66 -3.71 -12.03
N GLY A 101 3.49 -2.75 -11.12
CA GLY A 101 3.84 -2.87 -9.72
C GLY A 101 2.97 -3.89 -8.98
N LEU A 102 1.67 -3.90 -9.25
CA LEU A 102 0.71 -4.85 -8.65
C LEU A 102 0.99 -6.31 -8.99
N GLU A 103 1.65 -6.60 -10.10
CA GLU A 103 2.06 -7.95 -10.46
C GLU A 103 3.19 -8.51 -9.56
N ARG A 104 3.87 -7.63 -8.80
CA ARG A 104 5.06 -7.95 -8.00
C ARG A 104 4.87 -7.78 -6.51
N VAL A 105 3.72 -7.28 -6.09
CA VAL A 105 3.38 -7.03 -4.69
C VAL A 105 2.05 -7.66 -4.39
N GLY A 106 1.96 -8.38 -3.30
CA GLY A 106 0.73 -9.01 -2.84
C GLY A 106 0.94 -9.68 -1.50
N PHE A 107 -0.15 -10.09 -0.88
CA PHE A 107 -0.09 -10.84 0.36
C PHE A 107 0.50 -12.24 0.12
N GLU A 108 1.21 -12.74 1.12
CA GLU A 108 1.57 -14.16 1.26
C GLU A 108 0.56 -14.87 2.16
N ASP A 109 0.64 -16.18 2.22
CA ASP A 109 -0.23 -17.00 3.06
C ASP A 109 0.63 -17.87 3.98
N ALA A 110 0.40 -17.78 5.29
CA ALA A 110 0.99 -18.64 6.31
C ALA A 110 -0.10 -19.55 6.86
N ALA A 111 -0.33 -20.69 6.24
CA ALA A 111 -1.31 -21.70 6.66
C ALA A 111 -2.74 -21.14 6.84
N GLY A 112 -3.18 -20.28 5.94
CA GLY A 112 -4.49 -19.64 5.96
C GLY A 112 -4.50 -18.25 6.64
N VAL A 113 -3.36 -17.76 7.11
CA VAL A 113 -3.20 -16.41 7.65
C VAL A 113 -2.51 -15.53 6.60
N PRO A 114 -3.25 -14.61 5.94
CA PRO A 114 -2.67 -13.72 4.93
C PRO A 114 -1.85 -12.61 5.59
N TYR A 115 -0.68 -12.29 5.03
CA TYR A 115 0.16 -11.18 5.50
C TYR A 115 0.90 -10.52 4.34
N LEU A 116 1.28 -9.28 4.52
CA LEU A 116 2.16 -8.53 3.63
C LEU A 116 3.44 -8.17 4.40
N ALA A 117 4.59 -8.65 3.91
CA ALA A 117 5.91 -8.24 4.40
C ALA A 117 6.77 -7.87 3.18
N HIS A 118 6.77 -6.59 2.82
CA HIS A 118 7.37 -6.13 1.57
C HIS A 118 8.39 -5.01 1.81
N THR A 119 9.61 -5.21 1.31
CA THR A 119 10.64 -4.16 1.31
C THR A 119 10.48 -3.26 0.10
N VAL A 120 10.13 -2.00 0.32
CA VAL A 120 10.21 -0.93 -0.66
C VAL A 120 11.63 -0.37 -0.61
N SER A 121 12.50 -0.79 -1.53
CA SER A 121 13.94 -0.44 -1.51
C SER A 121 14.19 1.07 -1.63
N SER A 122 13.28 1.80 -2.26
CA SER A 122 13.37 3.25 -2.46
C SER A 122 11.97 3.82 -2.58
N VAL A 123 11.51 4.56 -1.58
CA VAL A 123 10.17 5.17 -1.60
C VAL A 123 10.10 6.33 -2.59
N GLY A 124 8.95 6.43 -3.25
CA GLY A 124 8.52 7.59 -4.03
C GLY A 124 7.90 8.67 -3.14
N THR A 125 7.22 9.63 -3.76
CA THR A 125 6.67 10.78 -3.04
C THR A 125 5.51 10.44 -2.14
N PHE A 126 4.76 9.39 -2.45
CA PHE A 126 3.58 8.98 -1.69
C PHE A 126 3.97 8.32 -0.37
N LEU A 127 4.72 7.23 -0.39
CA LEU A 127 5.14 6.53 0.83
C LEU A 127 6.14 7.33 1.65
N ALA A 128 6.99 8.17 1.03
CA ALA A 128 7.86 9.08 1.77
C ALA A 128 7.04 10.03 2.66
N LYS A 129 5.94 10.56 2.14
CA LYS A 129 5.03 11.43 2.88
C LYS A 129 4.27 10.65 3.97
N GLU A 130 3.75 9.45 3.64
CA GLU A 130 3.02 8.60 4.58
C GLU A 130 3.87 8.17 5.79
N ALA A 131 5.13 7.81 5.55
CA ALA A 131 6.07 7.38 6.58
C ALA A 131 6.83 8.54 7.26
N GLY A 132 6.75 9.76 6.73
CA GLY A 132 7.52 10.90 7.24
C GLY A 132 9.03 10.76 7.03
N VAL A 133 9.47 10.06 5.97
CA VAL A 133 10.88 9.82 5.65
C VAL A 133 11.34 10.59 4.41
N ARG A 134 12.64 10.64 4.18
CA ARG A 134 13.18 11.25 2.97
C ARG A 134 12.85 10.41 1.73
N LEU A 135 12.64 11.10 0.61
CA LEU A 135 12.51 10.47 -0.70
C LEU A 135 13.70 9.53 -0.95
N GLY A 136 13.44 8.34 -1.45
CA GLY A 136 14.46 7.34 -1.72
C GLY A 136 14.88 6.48 -0.52
N SER A 137 14.35 6.72 0.69
CA SER A 137 14.57 5.83 1.83
C SER A 137 14.01 4.43 1.58
N ALA A 138 14.58 3.41 2.22
CA ALA A 138 13.98 2.09 2.24
C ALA A 138 12.93 1.98 3.35
N LEU A 139 11.86 1.24 3.08
CA LEU A 139 10.79 0.91 4.02
C LEU A 139 10.50 -0.58 4.03
N ALA A 140 10.22 -1.15 5.21
CA ALA A 140 9.45 -2.38 5.35
C ALA A 140 7.98 -2.00 5.52
N TYR A 141 7.12 -2.50 4.64
CA TYR A 141 5.66 -2.38 4.69
C TYR A 141 5.10 -3.70 5.22
N LEU A 142 4.51 -3.67 6.41
CA LEU A 142 4.18 -4.87 7.20
C LEU A 142 2.70 -4.83 7.58
N ILE A 143 1.93 -5.81 7.13
CA ILE A 143 0.48 -5.92 7.42
C ILE A 143 0.12 -7.38 7.66
N ALA A 144 -0.72 -7.64 8.66
CA ALA A 144 -1.30 -8.95 8.96
C ALA A 144 -2.64 -8.77 9.69
N PRO A 145 -3.42 -9.84 9.94
CA PRO A 145 -4.59 -9.77 10.82
C PRO A 145 -4.25 -9.16 12.17
N PRO A 146 -5.23 -8.66 12.94
CA PRO A 146 -5.00 -7.74 14.06
C PRO A 146 -4.03 -8.22 15.14
N LEU A 147 -4.17 -9.46 15.59
CA LEU A 147 -3.29 -10.01 16.64
C LEU A 147 -1.91 -10.32 16.06
N GLU A 148 -1.89 -11.02 14.94
CA GLU A 148 -0.68 -11.42 14.22
C GLU A 148 0.15 -10.19 13.85
N GLY A 149 -0.51 -9.14 13.33
CA GLY A 149 0.15 -7.89 12.97
C GLY A 149 0.84 -7.22 14.16
N MET A 150 0.18 -7.16 15.32
CA MET A 150 0.78 -6.53 16.50
C MET A 150 1.93 -7.35 17.10
N TYR A 151 1.78 -8.67 17.18
CA TYR A 151 2.84 -9.57 17.65
C TYR A 151 4.05 -9.53 16.70
N ALA A 152 3.82 -9.65 15.40
CA ALA A 152 4.87 -9.67 14.40
C ALA A 152 5.59 -8.32 14.25
N MET A 153 4.91 -7.18 14.52
CA MET A 153 5.55 -5.86 14.56
C MET A 153 6.60 -5.77 15.67
N ASP A 154 6.34 -6.34 16.84
CA ASP A 154 7.33 -6.38 17.93
C ASP A 154 8.55 -7.23 17.53
N ALA A 155 8.30 -8.40 16.91
CA ALA A 155 9.38 -9.25 16.38
C ALA A 155 10.23 -8.52 15.33
N ALA A 156 9.61 -7.83 14.37
CA ALA A 156 10.30 -7.06 13.34
C ALA A 156 11.17 -5.94 13.93
N LEU A 157 10.64 -5.20 14.90
CA LEU A 157 11.36 -4.12 15.59
C LEU A 157 12.56 -4.61 16.41
N LYS A 158 12.50 -5.82 16.94
CA LYS A 158 13.60 -6.42 17.72
C LYS A 158 14.67 -7.07 16.84
N ALA A 159 14.32 -7.49 15.63
CA ALA A 159 15.19 -8.24 14.74
C ALA A 159 16.18 -7.36 13.96
N ALA A 160 15.90 -6.06 13.77
CA ALA A 160 16.69 -5.20 12.90
C ALA A 160 16.75 -3.76 13.42
N ASP A 161 17.79 -3.04 13.00
CA ASP A 161 17.94 -1.61 13.28
C ASP A 161 17.03 -0.79 12.34
N VAL A 162 15.76 -0.74 12.73
CA VAL A 162 14.70 -0.03 12.02
C VAL A 162 13.93 0.90 12.95
N THR A 163 13.36 1.95 12.39
CA THR A 163 12.55 2.92 13.11
C THR A 163 11.08 2.76 12.74
N LEU A 164 10.20 2.66 13.74
CA LEU A 164 8.75 2.68 13.51
C LEU A 164 8.33 4.08 13.06
N CYS A 165 7.94 4.20 11.79
CA CYS A 165 7.49 5.45 11.18
C CYS A 165 5.98 5.65 11.34
N LYS A 166 5.23 4.58 11.15
CA LYS A 166 3.77 4.60 11.25
C LYS A 166 3.25 3.26 11.75
N LEU A 167 2.34 3.30 12.71
CA LEU A 167 1.60 2.15 13.19
C LEU A 167 0.16 2.23 12.69
N TYR A 168 -0.31 1.18 12.05
CA TYR A 168 -1.71 0.94 11.72
C TYR A 168 -2.31 0.03 12.80
N ALA A 169 -2.69 0.64 13.92
CA ALA A 169 -3.30 -0.10 15.02
C ALA A 169 -4.72 -0.55 14.63
N PRO A 170 -5.09 -1.82 14.90
CA PRO A 170 -6.45 -2.27 14.62
C PRO A 170 -7.47 -1.59 15.56
N PRO A 171 -8.73 -1.36 15.11
CA PRO A 171 -9.20 -1.72 13.78
C PRO A 171 -8.77 -0.69 12.71
N SER A 172 -8.27 -1.17 11.58
CA SER A 172 -8.10 -0.37 10.38
C SER A 172 -9.36 -0.45 9.50
N GLU A 173 -9.36 0.27 8.37
CA GLU A 173 -10.47 0.24 7.42
C GLU A 173 -10.70 -1.16 6.83
N THR A 174 -9.66 -1.99 6.73
CA THR A 174 -9.72 -3.36 6.19
C THR A 174 -9.62 -4.45 7.26
N ASN A 175 -9.67 -4.10 8.54
CA ASN A 175 -9.54 -4.99 9.70
C ASN A 175 -8.18 -5.69 9.84
N PHE A 176 -7.15 -5.21 9.19
CA PHE A 176 -5.77 -5.62 9.36
C PHE A 176 -5.01 -4.63 10.25
N GLY A 177 -3.79 -4.96 10.63
CA GLY A 177 -2.92 -4.09 11.40
C GLY A 177 -1.47 -4.29 11.01
N GLY A 178 -0.61 -3.37 11.39
CA GLY A 178 0.82 -3.43 11.06
C GLY A 178 1.46 -2.05 11.02
N GLY A 179 2.36 -1.79 10.06
CA GLY A 179 3.00 -0.49 9.99
C GLY A 179 4.11 -0.36 8.97
N LEU A 180 4.76 0.80 9.03
CA LEU A 180 5.89 1.17 8.20
C LEU A 180 7.13 1.33 9.06
N LEU A 181 8.18 0.58 8.73
CA LEU A 181 9.49 0.68 9.39
C LEU A 181 10.53 1.21 8.41
N ALA A 182 11.34 2.18 8.81
CA ALA A 182 12.42 2.72 8.00
C ALA A 182 13.79 2.26 8.52
N GLY A 183 14.70 1.96 7.59
CA GLY A 183 16.08 1.56 7.90
C GLY A 183 16.93 1.50 6.65
N THR A 184 18.07 0.80 6.73
CA THR A 184 18.76 0.37 5.52
C THR A 184 17.93 -0.68 4.80
N GLN A 185 18.17 -0.91 3.50
CA GLN A 185 17.44 -1.96 2.77
C GLN A 185 17.59 -3.32 3.45
N SER A 186 18.81 -3.67 3.85
CA SER A 186 19.07 -4.95 4.55
C SER A 186 18.37 -5.05 5.91
N ALA A 187 18.24 -3.94 6.64
CA ALA A 187 17.49 -3.91 7.89
C ALA A 187 15.97 -4.08 7.64
N CYS A 188 15.44 -3.45 6.58
CA CYS A 188 14.05 -3.64 6.17
C CYS A 188 13.78 -5.09 5.72
N ASP A 189 14.70 -5.70 4.97
CA ASP A 189 14.59 -7.12 4.58
C ASP A 189 14.58 -8.04 5.80
N ALA A 190 15.46 -7.80 6.78
CA ALA A 190 15.48 -8.57 8.03
C ALA A 190 14.21 -8.39 8.86
N ALA A 191 13.69 -7.15 8.93
CA ALA A 191 12.42 -6.88 9.60
C ALA A 191 11.24 -7.58 8.91
N CYS A 192 11.19 -7.59 7.58
CA CYS A 192 10.18 -8.33 6.80
C CYS A 192 10.26 -9.84 7.07
N GLY A 193 11.47 -10.41 7.11
CA GLY A 193 11.66 -11.83 7.44
C GLY A 193 11.15 -12.18 8.84
N ALA A 194 11.56 -11.41 9.85
CA ALA A 194 11.12 -11.63 11.24
C ALA A 194 9.59 -11.46 11.41
N PHE A 195 8.99 -10.52 10.69
CA PHE A 195 7.53 -10.36 10.67
C PHE A 195 6.85 -11.60 10.10
N ALA A 196 7.30 -12.09 8.94
CA ALA A 196 6.76 -13.27 8.29
C ALA A 196 6.86 -14.52 9.17
N ASP A 197 8.03 -14.73 9.80
CA ASP A 197 8.29 -15.86 10.71
C ASP A 197 7.35 -15.80 11.92
N ALA A 198 7.14 -14.65 12.52
CA ALA A 198 6.24 -14.46 13.66
C ALA A 198 4.77 -14.70 13.28
N VAL A 199 4.32 -14.29 12.10
CA VAL A 199 2.98 -14.63 11.61
C VAL A 199 2.84 -16.13 11.41
N ALA A 200 3.85 -16.80 10.85
CA ALA A 200 3.84 -18.23 10.65
C ALA A 200 3.85 -19.00 11.98
N GLU A 201 4.55 -18.52 13.01
CA GLU A 201 4.55 -19.08 14.37
C GLU A 201 3.13 -19.07 14.95
N ILE A 202 2.43 -17.94 14.90
CA ILE A 202 1.04 -17.85 15.37
C ILE A 202 0.12 -18.77 14.58
N ALA A 203 0.27 -18.79 13.24
CA ALA A 203 -0.55 -19.67 12.40
C ALA A 203 -0.37 -21.16 12.75
N ALA A 204 0.84 -21.56 13.13
CA ALA A 204 1.15 -22.93 13.55
C ALA A 204 0.67 -23.25 14.99
N SER A 205 0.63 -22.25 15.89
CA SER A 205 0.27 -22.41 17.29
C SER A 205 -0.49 -21.18 17.82
N PRO A 206 -1.77 -21.04 17.47
CA PRO A 206 -2.52 -19.80 17.72
C PRO A 206 -2.88 -19.55 19.19
N VAL A 207 -2.66 -20.53 20.06
CA VAL A 207 -2.92 -20.42 21.51
C VAL A 207 -1.66 -20.82 22.28
N GLU A 208 -0.98 -19.84 22.84
CA GLU A 208 0.12 -20.03 23.77
C GLU A 208 -0.44 -20.43 25.16
N ARG A 209 0.16 -21.45 25.81
CA ARG A 209 -0.25 -21.98 27.12
C ARG A 209 0.91 -22.00 28.08
#